data_243fc4e2aaad07f88631c78a6865784d
#
_entry.id   243fc4e2aaad07f88631c78a6865784d
#
_cell.length_a   1.000
_cell.length_b   1.000
_cell.length_c   1.000
_cell.angle_alpha   90.00
_cell.angle_beta   90.00
_cell.angle_gamma   90.00
#
_symmetry.space_group_name_H-M   'P 1'
#
loop_
_entity.id
_entity.type
_entity.pdbx_description
1 polymer ?
#
loop_
_entity_poly.entity_id
_entity_poly.type
_entity_poly.pdbx_seq_one_letter_code
_entity_poly.pdbx_strand_id
1 'polypeptide(L)'
;MKLEGGCYCGRVRYVAEGEPMMKAQCHCRECQYITGGAPNMFVLMPTGSFSYTAGTPKQFARSDLERPVTRDFCAECGTHLVTRPTAVPAVVLKVGTLDDPSLFGSPQMAIYTIDKQAFHQIPDGLPTFERLPKR
;
A
#
# COMPACT_ATOMS: atom_id res chain seq x y z
N MET A 1 9.70 -3.53 14.24
CA MET A 1 9.83 -2.32 13.41
C MET A 1 8.71 -1.36 13.74
N LYS A 2 9.01 -0.09 13.84
CA LYS A 2 8.01 0.94 14.09
C LYS A 2 7.99 1.90 12.91
N LEU A 3 6.83 2.03 12.27
CA LEU A 3 6.62 2.88 11.12
C LEU A 3 5.68 4.01 11.51
N GLU A 4 6.07 5.24 11.28
CA GLU A 4 5.23 6.41 11.49
C GLU A 4 5.11 7.18 10.19
N GLY A 5 3.94 7.76 9.96
CA GLY A 5 3.71 8.52 8.75
C GLY A 5 2.36 9.21 8.76
N GLY A 6 1.97 9.68 7.61
CA GLY A 6 0.71 10.37 7.46
C GLY A 6 0.54 10.97 6.07
N CYS A 7 -0.49 11.80 5.92
CA CYS A 7 -0.79 12.43 4.67
C CYS A 7 0.09 13.65 4.41
N TYR A 8 0.11 14.10 3.16
CA TYR A 8 0.94 15.22 2.73
C TYR A 8 0.65 16.52 3.51
N CYS A 9 -0.61 16.79 3.83
CA CYS A 9 -0.97 18.01 4.58
C CYS A 9 -0.76 17.87 6.09
N GLY A 10 -0.47 16.68 6.59
CA GLY A 10 -0.18 16.42 8.00
C GLY A 10 -1.41 16.23 8.89
N ARG A 11 -2.62 16.36 8.37
CA ARG A 11 -3.84 16.23 9.20
C ARG A 11 -4.10 14.81 9.68
N VAL A 12 -3.76 13.81 8.86
CA VAL A 12 -3.93 12.40 9.21
C VAL A 12 -2.57 11.81 9.50
N ARG A 13 -2.44 11.20 10.68
CA ARG A 13 -1.20 10.58 11.13
C ARG A 13 -1.47 9.15 11.57
N TYR A 14 -0.48 8.28 11.40
CA TYR A 14 -0.61 6.88 11.79
C TYR A 14 0.69 6.34 12.38
N VAL A 15 0.57 5.20 13.06
CA VAL A 15 1.68 4.37 13.50
C VAL A 15 1.37 2.93 13.20
N ALA A 16 2.39 2.18 12.78
CA ALA A 16 2.32 0.73 12.64
C ALA A 16 3.55 0.12 13.30
N GLU A 17 3.34 -0.88 14.15
CA GLU A 17 4.42 -1.45 14.95
C GLU A 17 4.35 -2.97 14.91
N GLY A 18 5.44 -3.60 14.53
CA GLY A 18 5.54 -5.06 14.43
C GLY A 18 6.32 -5.48 13.18
N GLU A 19 6.28 -6.77 12.88
CA GLU A 19 6.95 -7.33 11.72
C GLU A 19 6.08 -7.23 10.47
N PRO A 20 6.61 -6.69 9.37
CA PRO A 20 5.88 -6.70 8.11
C PRO A 20 5.56 -8.12 7.64
N MET A 21 4.34 -8.33 7.13
CA MET A 21 3.95 -9.59 6.52
C MET A 21 4.51 -9.73 5.11
N MET A 22 4.72 -8.60 4.43
CA MET A 22 5.21 -8.55 3.05
C MET A 22 5.68 -7.14 2.73
N LYS A 23 6.73 -7.03 1.92
CA LYS A 23 7.17 -5.78 1.29
C LYS A 23 7.21 -6.03 -0.20
N ALA A 24 6.46 -5.27 -0.97
CA ALA A 24 6.33 -5.58 -2.40
C ALA A 24 6.07 -4.33 -3.24
N GLN A 25 6.21 -4.52 -4.54
CA GLN A 25 5.72 -3.58 -5.53
C GLN A 25 4.59 -4.24 -6.31
N CYS A 26 3.46 -3.54 -6.40
CA CYS A 26 2.27 -4.04 -7.06
C CYS A 26 2.03 -3.29 -8.35
N HIS A 27 1.90 -4.04 -9.45
CA HIS A 27 1.74 -3.50 -10.79
C HIS A 27 0.28 -3.49 -11.26
N CYS A 28 -0.70 -3.79 -10.38
CA CYS A 28 -2.10 -3.90 -10.80
C CYS A 28 -2.64 -2.56 -11.31
N ARG A 29 -3.67 -2.65 -12.17
CA ARG A 29 -4.26 -1.45 -12.75
C ARG A 29 -4.81 -0.48 -11.69
N GLU A 30 -5.41 -1.00 -10.63
CA GLU A 30 -5.91 -0.15 -9.54
C GLU A 30 -4.78 0.62 -8.87
N CYS A 31 -3.65 -0.03 -8.62
CA CYS A 31 -2.47 0.64 -8.06
C CYS A 31 -1.97 1.76 -8.96
N GLN A 32 -2.01 1.55 -10.29
CA GLN A 32 -1.58 2.58 -11.24
C GLN A 32 -2.44 3.85 -11.14
N TYR A 33 -3.74 3.71 -10.90
CA TYR A 33 -4.61 4.87 -10.67
C TYR A 33 -4.22 5.63 -9.41
N ILE A 34 -3.89 4.91 -8.37
CA ILE A 34 -3.58 5.52 -7.07
C ILE A 34 -2.23 6.21 -7.07
N THR A 35 -1.25 5.63 -7.76
CA THR A 35 0.12 6.17 -7.78
C THR A 35 0.35 7.17 -8.90
N GLY A 36 -0.58 7.28 -9.84
CA GLY A 36 -0.37 8.08 -11.05
C GLY A 36 0.42 7.36 -12.13
N GLY A 37 0.51 6.03 -12.07
CA GLY A 37 1.10 5.21 -13.12
C GLY A 37 2.24 4.29 -12.67
N ALA A 38 2.92 4.61 -11.56
CA ALA A 38 4.01 3.78 -11.04
C ALA A 38 3.47 2.53 -10.34
N PRO A 39 4.32 1.51 -10.12
CA PRO A 39 3.95 0.43 -9.22
C PRO A 39 3.73 0.99 -7.80
N ASN A 40 2.82 0.37 -7.06
CA ASN A 40 2.59 0.75 -5.67
C ASN A 40 3.62 0.04 -4.79
N MET A 41 4.49 0.82 -4.16
CA MET A 41 5.43 0.30 -3.17
C MET A 41 4.72 0.26 -1.83
N PHE A 42 4.68 -0.91 -1.18
CA PHE A 42 3.91 -1.05 0.05
C PHE A 42 4.54 -2.00 1.05
N VAL A 43 4.13 -1.81 2.29
CA VAL A 43 4.40 -2.72 3.40
C VAL A 43 3.05 -3.28 3.83
N LEU A 44 2.93 -4.60 3.88
CA LEU A 44 1.73 -5.25 4.38
C LEU A 44 1.89 -5.46 5.88
N MET A 45 1.06 -4.80 6.68
CA MET A 45 1.10 -4.90 8.14
C MET A 45 -0.18 -5.53 8.67
N PRO A 46 -0.11 -6.31 9.75
CA PRO A 46 -1.33 -6.81 10.39
C PRO A 46 -2.22 -5.63 10.82
N THR A 47 -3.53 -5.78 10.66
CA THR A 47 -4.49 -4.72 11.04
C THR A 47 -4.30 -4.31 12.49
N GLY A 48 -4.04 -5.27 13.39
CA GLY A 48 -3.86 -4.99 14.80
C GLY A 48 -2.60 -4.20 15.16
N SER A 49 -1.66 -4.09 14.22
CA SER A 49 -0.41 -3.33 14.42
C SER A 49 -0.53 -1.87 13.96
N PHE A 50 -1.62 -1.52 13.30
CA PHE A 50 -1.81 -0.22 12.67
C PHE A 50 -2.90 0.59 13.37
N SER A 51 -2.63 1.87 13.63
CA SER A 51 -3.64 2.79 14.16
C SER A 51 -3.37 4.22 13.71
N TYR A 52 -4.45 4.98 13.55
CA TYR A 52 -4.35 6.41 13.33
C TYR A 52 -4.09 7.12 14.65
N THR A 53 -3.16 8.06 14.64
CA THR A 53 -2.78 8.84 15.84
C THR A 53 -3.32 10.26 15.80
N ALA A 54 -3.74 10.74 14.61
CA ALA A 54 -4.38 12.04 14.44
C ALA A 54 -5.22 12.02 13.19
N GLY A 55 -6.34 12.75 13.23
CA GLY A 55 -7.24 12.90 12.10
C GLY A 55 -8.04 11.64 11.79
N THR A 56 -8.98 11.79 10.86
CA THR A 56 -9.84 10.70 10.39
C THR A 56 -9.79 10.68 8.88
N PRO A 57 -9.30 9.61 8.25
CA PRO A 57 -9.31 9.52 6.80
C PRO A 57 -10.73 9.29 6.29
N LYS A 58 -10.94 9.64 5.02
CA LYS A 58 -12.13 9.23 4.28
C LYS A 58 -11.86 7.87 3.67
N GLN A 59 -12.92 7.09 3.48
CA GLN A 59 -12.82 5.77 2.87
C GLN A 59 -13.58 5.71 1.56
N PHE A 60 -13.03 4.97 0.61
CA PHE A 60 -13.67 4.68 -0.66
C PHE A 60 -13.57 3.20 -0.99
N ALA A 61 -14.68 2.63 -1.43
CA ALA A 61 -14.74 1.29 -2.00
C ALA A 61 -15.68 1.33 -3.19
N ARG A 62 -15.33 0.65 -4.28
CA ARG A 62 -16.17 0.61 -5.48
C ARG A 62 -17.47 -0.11 -5.18
N SER A 63 -18.59 0.52 -5.55
CA SER A 63 -19.93 -0.05 -5.33
C SER A 63 -20.31 -1.11 -6.38
N ASP A 64 -19.58 -1.18 -7.48
CA ASP A 64 -19.85 -2.10 -8.59
C ASP A 64 -19.05 -3.40 -8.53
N LEU A 65 -18.26 -3.60 -7.48
CA LEU A 65 -17.52 -4.84 -7.26
C LEU A 65 -18.12 -5.62 -6.09
N GLU A 66 -18.07 -6.95 -6.20
CA GLU A 66 -18.60 -7.83 -5.15
C GLU A 66 -17.73 -7.78 -3.88
N ARG A 67 -16.41 -7.75 -4.07
CA ARG A 67 -15.44 -7.72 -2.96
C ARG A 67 -14.43 -6.61 -3.14
N PRO A 68 -14.87 -5.34 -3.08
CA PRO A 68 -13.96 -4.24 -3.28
C PRO A 68 -13.01 -4.11 -2.08
N VAL A 69 -11.77 -3.69 -2.35
CA VAL A 69 -10.89 -3.23 -1.28
C VAL A 69 -11.38 -1.88 -0.79
N THR A 70 -11.14 -1.57 0.47
CA THR A 70 -11.41 -0.24 1.01
C THR A 70 -10.11 0.56 1.02
N ARG A 71 -10.18 1.82 0.58
CA ARG A 71 -9.04 2.71 0.52
C ARG A 71 -9.24 3.88 1.47
N ASP A 72 -8.25 4.06 2.37
CA ASP A 72 -8.25 5.19 3.30
C ASP A 72 -7.41 6.30 2.68
N PHE A 73 -7.97 7.51 2.62
CA PHE A 73 -7.26 8.67 2.07
C PHE A 73 -7.62 9.94 2.83
N CYS A 74 -6.74 10.93 2.76
CA CYS A 74 -7.00 12.22 3.39
C CYS A 74 -8.01 13.01 2.56
N ALA A 75 -9.12 13.44 3.18
CA ALA A 75 -10.16 14.20 2.49
C ALA A 75 -9.68 15.60 2.07
N GLU A 76 -8.65 16.13 2.73
CA GLU A 76 -8.14 17.48 2.46
C GLU A 76 -7.10 17.51 1.33
N CYS A 77 -6.12 16.62 1.38
CA CYS A 77 -5.03 16.63 0.40
C CYS A 77 -5.04 15.45 -0.58
N GLY A 78 -5.93 14.48 -0.38
CA GLY A 78 -6.09 13.35 -1.30
C GLY A 78 -5.04 12.25 -1.17
N THR A 79 -4.12 12.34 -0.23
CA THR A 79 -3.10 11.30 -0.05
C THR A 79 -3.74 9.96 0.29
N HIS A 80 -3.44 8.93 -0.51
CA HIS A 80 -3.82 7.56 -0.18
C HIS A 80 -2.86 7.02 0.89
N LEU A 81 -3.41 6.51 1.98
CA LEU A 81 -2.63 6.06 3.13
C LEU A 81 -2.51 4.55 3.17
N VAL A 82 -3.64 3.86 3.18
CA VAL A 82 -3.66 2.40 3.20
C VAL A 82 -4.77 1.87 2.30
N THR A 83 -4.56 0.64 1.84
CA THR A 83 -5.61 -0.17 1.23
C THR A 83 -5.91 -1.31 2.19
N ARG A 84 -7.20 -1.60 2.35
CA ARG A 84 -7.65 -2.71 3.21
C ARG A 84 -8.18 -3.82 2.33
N PRO A 85 -7.40 -4.91 2.15
CA PRO A 85 -7.87 -6.08 1.40
C PRO A 85 -8.97 -6.80 2.16
N THR A 86 -9.78 -7.58 1.43
CA THR A 86 -10.86 -8.36 2.05
C THR A 86 -10.41 -9.75 2.48
N ALA A 87 -9.34 -10.26 1.88
CA ALA A 87 -8.92 -11.66 2.05
C ALA A 87 -8.10 -11.91 3.31
N VAL A 88 -7.45 -10.87 3.85
CA VAL A 88 -6.55 -11.01 5.01
C VAL A 88 -6.74 -9.82 5.96
N PRO A 89 -6.54 -10.03 7.29
CA PRO A 89 -6.66 -8.94 8.27
C PRO A 89 -5.36 -8.11 8.29
N ALA A 90 -5.16 -7.32 7.25
CA ALA A 90 -3.95 -6.56 7.06
C ALA A 90 -4.25 -5.21 6.39
N VAL A 91 -3.30 -4.31 6.45
CA VAL A 91 -3.34 -3.04 5.73
C VAL A 91 -2.15 -2.96 4.78
N VAL A 92 -2.41 -2.48 3.57
CA VAL A 92 -1.39 -2.22 2.55
C VAL A 92 -0.96 -0.76 2.75
N LEU A 93 0.15 -0.57 3.45
CA LEU A 93 0.64 0.74 3.84
C LEU A 93 1.51 1.32 2.73
N LYS A 94 1.18 2.53 2.26
CA LYS A 94 1.90 3.18 1.15
C LYS A 94 3.25 3.71 1.64
N VAL A 95 4.33 3.25 1.03
CA VAL A 95 5.69 3.60 1.45
C VAL A 95 5.96 5.10 1.37
N GLY A 96 5.41 5.77 0.36
CA GLY A 96 5.59 7.21 0.18
C GLY A 96 4.98 8.07 1.29
N THR A 97 4.12 7.49 2.15
CA THR A 97 3.51 8.21 3.28
C THR A 97 4.30 8.05 4.57
N LEU A 98 5.36 7.24 4.59
CA LEU A 98 6.24 7.11 5.74
C LEU A 98 7.02 8.41 5.96
N ASP A 99 7.22 8.78 7.23
CA ASP A 99 8.07 9.91 7.56
C ASP A 99 9.51 9.65 7.12
N ASP A 100 9.94 8.40 7.22
CA ASP A 100 11.24 7.96 6.72
C ASP A 100 11.03 6.78 5.74
N PRO A 101 10.85 7.07 4.43
CA PRO A 101 10.63 6.00 3.45
C PRO A 101 11.81 5.02 3.32
N SER A 102 13.01 5.41 3.76
CA SER A 102 14.18 4.52 3.70
C SER A 102 14.03 3.28 4.58
N LEU A 103 13.13 3.31 5.56
CA LEU A 103 12.83 2.15 6.40
C LEU A 103 12.24 0.99 5.60
N PHE A 104 11.66 1.26 4.43
CA PHE A 104 11.19 0.19 3.54
C PHE A 104 12.33 -0.70 3.07
N GLY A 105 13.51 -0.11 2.79
CA GLY A 105 14.62 -0.82 2.21
C GLY A 105 14.36 -1.09 0.73
N SER A 106 13.89 -2.30 0.42
CA SER A 106 13.57 -2.70 -0.96
C SER A 106 12.41 -3.71 -0.95
N PRO A 107 11.69 -3.82 -2.07
CA PRO A 107 10.65 -4.84 -2.18
C PRO A 107 11.26 -6.24 -2.17
N GLN A 108 10.52 -7.19 -1.61
CA GLN A 108 10.90 -8.60 -1.60
C GLN A 108 10.37 -9.34 -2.83
N MET A 109 9.39 -8.74 -3.51
CA MET A 109 8.76 -9.31 -4.70
C MET A 109 8.00 -8.26 -5.49
N ALA A 110 7.71 -8.59 -6.75
CA ALA A 110 6.79 -7.82 -7.59
C ALA A 110 5.55 -8.66 -7.84
N ILE A 111 4.37 -8.10 -7.58
CA ILE A 111 3.09 -8.80 -7.74
C ILE A 111 2.23 -8.11 -8.81
N TYR A 112 1.27 -8.86 -9.34
CA TYR A 112 0.37 -8.42 -10.41
C TYR A 112 1.13 -7.93 -11.63
N THR A 113 2.21 -8.63 -11.98
CA THR A 113 3.01 -8.30 -13.16
C THR A 113 2.23 -8.52 -14.45
N ILE A 114 1.10 -9.23 -14.39
CA ILE A 114 0.19 -9.38 -15.53
C ILE A 114 -0.28 -8.03 -16.06
N ASP A 115 -0.37 -7.01 -15.19
CA ASP A 115 -0.80 -5.66 -15.55
C ASP A 115 0.38 -4.69 -15.77
N LYS A 116 1.61 -5.20 -15.74
CA LYS A 116 2.82 -4.40 -15.85
C LYS A 116 2.84 -3.60 -17.15
N GLN A 117 3.21 -2.33 -17.05
CA GLN A 117 3.40 -1.46 -18.20
C GLN A 117 4.86 -1.48 -18.66
N ALA A 118 5.08 -1.12 -19.93
CA ALA A 118 6.42 -1.09 -20.49
C ALA A 118 7.37 -0.13 -19.75
N PHE A 119 6.84 0.91 -19.13
CA PHE A 119 7.63 1.88 -18.37
C PHE A 119 7.85 1.47 -16.90
N HIS A 120 7.28 0.35 -16.45
CA HIS A 120 7.53 -0.14 -15.10
C HIS A 120 8.89 -0.83 -15.03
N GLN A 121 9.61 -0.61 -13.94
CA GLN A 121 10.91 -1.23 -13.68
C GLN A 121 10.78 -2.27 -12.58
N ILE A 122 11.33 -3.44 -12.81
CA ILE A 122 11.43 -4.50 -11.82
C ILE A 122 12.92 -4.78 -11.63
N PRO A 123 13.45 -4.69 -10.38
CA PRO A 123 14.86 -4.99 -10.15
C PRO A 123 15.22 -6.41 -10.59
N ASP A 124 16.42 -6.56 -11.16
CA ASP A 124 16.93 -7.86 -11.57
C ASP A 124 16.98 -8.82 -10.37
N GLY A 125 16.55 -10.06 -10.60
CA GLY A 125 16.58 -11.09 -9.57
C GLY A 125 15.43 -11.03 -8.56
N LEU A 126 14.57 -10.02 -8.65
CA LEU A 126 13.42 -9.95 -7.76
C LEU A 126 12.38 -11.02 -8.15
N PRO A 127 11.89 -11.82 -7.20
CA PRO A 127 10.80 -12.76 -7.49
C PRO A 127 9.58 -12.00 -8.03
N THR A 128 8.96 -12.55 -9.09
CA THR A 128 7.80 -11.93 -9.74
C THR A 128 6.63 -12.92 -9.77
N PHE A 129 5.42 -12.39 -9.65
CA PHE A 129 4.19 -13.17 -9.69
C PHE A 129 3.17 -12.45 -10.56
N GLU A 130 2.52 -13.20 -11.46
CA GLU A 130 1.52 -12.59 -12.35
C GLU A 130 0.36 -11.98 -11.58
N ARG A 131 0.00 -12.59 -10.46
CA ARG A 131 -1.00 -12.07 -9.50
C ARG A 131 -0.39 -12.11 -8.10
N LEU A 132 -1.01 -12.82 -7.17
CA LEU A 132 -0.46 -12.99 -5.83
C LEU A 132 0.44 -14.22 -5.76
N PRO A 133 1.39 -14.27 -4.82
CA PRO A 133 2.17 -15.49 -4.60
C PRO A 133 1.25 -16.65 -4.26
N LYS A 134 1.53 -17.83 -4.80
CA LYS A 134 0.81 -19.05 -4.41
C LYS A 134 1.33 -19.52 -3.07
N ARG A 135 0.44 -19.99 -2.24
CA ARG A 135 0.75 -20.59 -0.96
C ARG A 135 0.91 -22.09 -1.08
#